data_31534207774fec669651354c52e7a827
#
_entry.id   31534207774fec669651354c52e7a827
#
_cell.length_a   1.000
_cell.length_b   1.000
_cell.length_c   1.000
_cell.angle_alpha   90.00
_cell.angle_beta   90.00
_cell.angle_gamma   90.00
#
_symmetry.space_group_name_H-M   'P 1'
#
loop_
_entity.id
_entity.type
_entity.pdbx_description
1 polymer ?
#
loop_
_entity_poly.entity_id
_entity_poly.type
_entity_poly.pdbx_seq_one_letter_code
_entity_poly.pdbx_strand_id
1 'polypeptide(L)'
;LGAGGLGSPALLYLAAAGVGTIGIVDSDRVDLSNLQRQVIHASSAVGTSKVASATARIAELNPDVTVIGHEVHLDASNVLEIFRGYDLVLDGTDNFATRYLVNDACAMLGLPYVWGSVLAGHGQVSTFWAEPPVGAGVEYRDVFGDPPPAGAVPSCVEAGVLGAVCASIG
;
A
#
# COMPACT_ATOMS: atom_id res chain seq x y z
N LEU A 1 -2.76 -0.65 -1.41
CA LEU A 1 -2.59 -1.65 -0.37
C LEU A 1 -1.90 -1.05 0.84
N GLY A 2 -2.49 -1.24 2.03
CA GLY A 2 -2.03 -0.66 3.28
C GLY A 2 -2.44 0.81 3.46
N ALA A 3 -3.15 1.11 4.54
CA ALA A 3 -3.42 2.47 5.02
C ALA A 3 -2.44 2.85 6.14
N GLY A 4 -1.19 2.41 5.98
CA GLY A 4 -0.08 2.62 6.92
C GLY A 4 0.73 3.89 6.64
N GLY A 5 2.03 3.87 6.93
CA GLY A 5 2.92 5.01 6.77
C GLY A 5 3.06 5.47 5.32
N LEU A 6 3.21 4.53 4.38
CA LEU A 6 3.29 4.80 2.93
C LEU A 6 1.90 5.08 2.34
N GLY A 7 0.89 4.29 2.70
CA GLY A 7 -0.46 4.48 2.20
C GLY A 7 -1.12 5.78 2.65
N SER A 8 -0.78 6.30 3.81
CA SER A 8 -1.36 7.55 4.34
C SER A 8 -1.17 8.74 3.40
N PRO A 9 0.06 9.14 3.02
CA PRO A 9 0.25 10.27 2.10
C PRO A 9 -0.28 9.94 0.70
N ALA A 10 -0.06 8.71 0.20
CA ALA A 10 -0.59 8.31 -1.11
C ALA A 10 -2.11 8.49 -1.19
N LEU A 11 -2.87 8.00 -0.22
CA LEU A 11 -4.32 8.13 -0.17
C LEU A 11 -4.78 9.58 -0.10
N LEU A 12 -4.11 10.41 0.71
CA LEU A 12 -4.45 11.83 0.83
C LEU A 12 -4.21 12.58 -0.49
N TYR A 13 -3.07 12.36 -1.14
CA TYR A 13 -2.76 13.06 -2.39
C TYR A 13 -3.58 12.54 -3.57
N LEU A 14 -3.87 11.25 -3.67
CA LEU A 14 -4.77 10.71 -4.69
C LEU A 14 -6.19 11.24 -4.55
N ALA A 15 -6.70 11.32 -3.32
CA ALA A 15 -8.00 11.90 -3.05
C ALA A 15 -8.03 13.41 -3.38
N ALA A 16 -7.01 14.15 -2.97
CA ALA A 16 -6.89 15.58 -3.29
C ALA A 16 -6.77 15.83 -4.80
N ALA A 17 -6.11 14.95 -5.53
CA ALA A 17 -6.00 15.00 -6.99
C ALA A 17 -7.29 14.60 -7.73
N GLY A 18 -8.29 14.08 -7.03
CA GLY A 18 -9.59 13.72 -7.62
C GLY A 18 -9.58 12.39 -8.36
N VAL A 19 -8.79 11.42 -7.93
CA VAL A 19 -8.88 10.05 -8.43
C VAL A 19 -10.28 9.51 -8.13
N GLY A 20 -11.04 9.15 -9.16
CA GLY A 20 -12.48 8.91 -9.07
C GLY A 20 -12.85 7.76 -8.13
N THR A 21 -12.10 6.64 -8.16
CA THR A 21 -12.34 5.49 -7.27
C THR A 21 -11.03 5.02 -6.67
N ILE A 22 -11.02 4.86 -5.34
CA ILE A 22 -9.86 4.38 -4.58
C ILE A 22 -10.26 3.11 -3.80
N GLY A 23 -9.63 1.98 -4.12
CA GLY A 23 -9.71 0.76 -3.31
C GLY A 23 -8.71 0.80 -2.16
N ILE A 24 -9.14 0.50 -0.94
CA ILE A 24 -8.26 0.42 0.23
C ILE A 24 -8.32 -0.98 0.82
N VAL A 25 -7.19 -1.68 0.85
CA VAL A 25 -7.08 -3.02 1.47
C VAL A 25 -6.18 -2.91 2.69
N ASP A 26 -6.72 -3.17 3.87
CA ASP A 26 -5.99 -3.23 5.14
C ASP A 26 -6.81 -4.01 6.17
N SER A 27 -6.21 -4.90 6.93
CA SER A 27 -6.89 -5.70 7.97
C SER A 27 -6.71 -5.16 9.38
N ASP A 28 -5.88 -4.13 9.56
CA ASP A 28 -5.47 -3.64 10.86
C ASP A 28 -6.44 -2.61 11.43
N ARG A 29 -6.25 -2.38 12.74
CA ARG A 29 -6.85 -1.26 13.45
C ARG A 29 -5.83 -0.15 13.69
N VAL A 30 -6.34 1.06 13.82
CA VAL A 30 -5.52 2.22 14.18
C VAL A 30 -4.98 2.03 15.60
N ASP A 31 -3.66 2.13 15.76
CA ASP A 31 -2.98 2.07 17.05
C ASP A 31 -2.28 3.40 17.35
N LEU A 32 -2.20 3.77 18.61
CA LEU A 32 -1.56 5.02 19.04
C LEU A 32 -0.10 5.12 18.56
N SER A 33 0.62 4.00 18.58
CA SER A 33 2.01 3.91 18.11
C SER A 33 2.18 4.15 16.61
N ASN A 34 1.10 4.07 15.85
CA ASN A 34 1.11 4.27 14.41
C ASN A 34 1.04 5.75 14.01
N LEU A 35 0.45 6.61 14.84
CA LEU A 35 0.09 7.98 14.48
C LEU A 35 1.29 8.86 14.12
N GLN A 36 2.48 8.52 14.60
CA GLN A 36 3.71 9.25 14.30
C GLN A 36 4.12 9.18 12.81
N ARG A 37 3.53 8.25 12.02
CA ARG A 37 3.81 8.10 10.57
C ARG A 37 2.57 7.85 9.72
N GLN A 38 1.46 7.43 10.30
CA GLN A 38 0.20 7.13 9.59
C GLN A 38 -0.74 8.34 9.67
N VAL A 39 -0.36 9.41 8.98
CA VAL A 39 -0.96 10.76 9.11
C VAL A 39 -2.39 10.90 8.61
N ILE A 40 -2.92 9.89 7.93
CA ILE A 40 -4.34 9.85 7.53
C ILE A 40 -5.27 9.61 8.72
N HIS A 41 -4.75 8.98 9.79
CA HIS A 41 -5.53 8.63 10.97
C HIS A 41 -5.44 9.69 12.06
N ALA A 42 -6.57 9.98 12.69
CA ALA A 42 -6.65 10.88 13.85
C ALA A 42 -6.56 10.09 15.16
N SER A 43 -6.16 10.76 16.25
CA SER A 43 -6.13 10.15 17.59
C SER A 43 -7.52 9.64 18.04
N SER A 44 -8.60 10.29 17.60
CA SER A 44 -9.97 9.85 17.87
C SER A 44 -10.36 8.55 17.17
N ALA A 45 -9.59 8.12 16.15
CA ALA A 45 -9.82 6.89 15.40
C ALA A 45 -9.10 5.67 15.99
N VAL A 46 -8.32 5.83 17.08
CA VAL A 46 -7.63 4.69 17.71
C VAL A 46 -8.63 3.59 18.08
N GLY A 47 -8.31 2.35 17.68
CA GLY A 47 -9.16 1.17 17.85
C GLY A 47 -10.16 0.92 16.72
N THR A 48 -10.38 1.88 15.80
CA THR A 48 -11.21 1.64 14.60
C THR A 48 -10.42 0.96 13.48
N SER A 49 -11.12 0.39 12.49
CA SER A 49 -10.47 -0.12 11.28
C SER A 49 -9.69 0.98 10.57
N LYS A 50 -8.48 0.66 10.09
CA LYS A 50 -7.69 1.59 9.27
C LYS A 50 -8.42 1.96 7.99
N VAL A 51 -9.12 1.02 7.37
CA VAL A 51 -9.94 1.26 6.18
C VAL A 51 -11.05 2.26 6.49
N ALA A 52 -11.83 2.03 7.55
CA ALA A 52 -12.92 2.93 7.94
C ALA A 52 -12.40 4.34 8.27
N SER A 53 -11.29 4.43 9.01
CA SER A 53 -10.64 5.70 9.36
C SER A 53 -10.15 6.46 8.12
N ALA A 54 -9.50 5.77 7.19
CA ALA A 54 -9.02 6.37 5.95
C ALA A 54 -10.19 6.82 5.05
N THR A 55 -11.24 6.00 4.93
CA THR A 55 -12.46 6.34 4.18
C THR A 55 -13.10 7.62 4.69
N ALA A 56 -13.27 7.75 6.00
CA ALA A 56 -13.83 8.96 6.61
C ALA A 56 -12.96 10.19 6.31
N ARG A 57 -11.64 10.05 6.40
CA ARG A 57 -10.71 11.14 6.13
C ARG A 57 -10.71 11.57 4.66
N ILE A 58 -10.81 10.62 3.72
CA ILE A 58 -10.92 10.91 2.29
C ILE A 58 -12.22 11.65 2.00
N ALA A 59 -13.34 11.21 2.57
CA ALA A 59 -14.64 11.88 2.39
C ALA A 59 -14.66 13.33 2.90
N GLU A 60 -13.92 13.63 3.98
CA GLU A 60 -13.73 15.00 4.46
C GLU A 60 -12.86 15.86 3.51
N LEU A 61 -11.85 15.23 2.88
CA LEU A 61 -10.92 15.91 1.99
C LEU A 61 -11.52 16.17 0.60
N ASN A 62 -12.16 15.15 0.03
CA ASN A 62 -12.77 15.21 -1.28
C ASN A 62 -14.00 14.28 -1.35
N PRO A 63 -15.22 14.80 -1.19
CA PRO A 63 -16.45 14.01 -1.19
C PRO A 63 -16.80 13.40 -2.55
N ASP A 64 -16.17 13.84 -3.65
CA ASP A 64 -16.41 13.31 -5.00
C ASP A 64 -15.64 12.02 -5.27
N VAL A 65 -14.72 11.62 -4.38
CA VAL A 65 -13.96 10.37 -4.49
C VAL A 65 -14.77 9.21 -3.90
N THR A 66 -14.97 8.17 -4.70
CA THR A 66 -15.58 6.92 -4.22
C THR A 66 -14.51 6.03 -3.57
N VAL A 67 -14.73 5.62 -2.33
CA VAL A 67 -13.84 4.69 -1.64
C VAL A 67 -14.49 3.32 -1.53
N ILE A 68 -13.77 2.27 -1.99
CA ILE A 68 -14.14 0.86 -1.82
C ILE A 68 -13.20 0.26 -0.77
N GLY A 69 -13.75 0.00 0.42
CA GLY A 69 -12.98 -0.55 1.54
C GLY A 69 -12.98 -2.07 1.57
N HIS A 70 -11.80 -2.68 1.70
CA HIS A 70 -11.61 -4.11 1.89
C HIS A 70 -10.91 -4.34 3.23
N GLU A 71 -11.68 -4.59 4.29
CA GLU A 71 -11.16 -4.90 5.64
C GLU A 71 -10.75 -6.36 5.75
N VAL A 72 -9.79 -6.78 4.92
CA VAL A 72 -9.35 -8.16 4.83
C VAL A 72 -7.83 -8.26 4.80
N HIS A 73 -7.31 -9.40 5.27
CA HIS A 73 -5.94 -9.79 5.00
C HIS A 73 -5.84 -10.25 3.55
N LEU A 74 -4.89 -9.67 2.79
CA LEU A 74 -4.67 -10.03 1.40
C LEU A 74 -3.92 -11.37 1.34
N ASP A 75 -4.47 -12.33 0.61
CA ASP A 75 -3.88 -13.64 0.38
C ASP A 75 -4.19 -14.17 -1.02
N ALA A 76 -3.67 -15.36 -1.34
CA ALA A 76 -3.84 -15.97 -2.66
C ALA A 76 -5.30 -16.31 -3.02
N SER A 77 -6.19 -16.41 -2.03
CA SER A 77 -7.61 -16.73 -2.28
C SER A 77 -8.43 -15.50 -2.69
N ASN A 78 -7.98 -14.29 -2.36
CA ASN A 78 -8.76 -13.06 -2.57
C ASN A 78 -8.08 -12.01 -3.46
N VAL A 79 -6.75 -12.06 -3.63
CA VAL A 79 -6.01 -10.99 -4.31
C VAL A 79 -6.47 -10.74 -5.75
N LEU A 80 -6.71 -11.79 -6.54
CA LEU A 80 -7.12 -11.64 -7.93
C LEU A 80 -8.53 -11.06 -8.06
N GLU A 81 -9.44 -11.42 -7.15
CA GLU A 81 -10.80 -10.87 -7.14
C GLU A 81 -10.76 -9.38 -6.75
N ILE A 82 -10.01 -9.02 -5.71
CA ILE A 82 -9.89 -7.64 -5.25
C ILE A 82 -9.25 -6.75 -6.31
N PHE A 83 -8.19 -7.21 -7.00
CA PHE A 83 -7.49 -6.38 -7.97
C PHE A 83 -8.23 -6.23 -9.30
N ARG A 84 -9.12 -7.18 -9.64
CA ARG A 84 -9.88 -7.13 -10.88
C ARG A 84 -10.80 -5.91 -10.88
N GLY A 85 -10.63 -5.05 -11.86
CA GLY A 85 -11.43 -3.83 -12.02
C GLY A 85 -10.73 -2.55 -11.56
N TYR A 86 -9.47 -2.64 -11.11
CA TYR A 86 -8.59 -1.48 -10.91
C TYR A 86 -7.61 -1.34 -12.08
N ASP A 87 -7.19 -0.11 -12.33
CA ASP A 87 -6.25 0.22 -13.42
C ASP A 87 -4.79 0.24 -12.93
N LEU A 88 -4.59 0.38 -11.64
CA LEU A 88 -3.27 0.52 -11.00
C LEU A 88 -3.33 0.02 -9.57
N VAL A 89 -2.26 -0.62 -9.12
CA VAL A 89 -2.08 -1.01 -7.71
C VAL A 89 -0.96 -0.18 -7.09
N LEU A 90 -1.19 0.34 -5.87
CA LEU A 90 -0.16 0.92 -5.03
C LEU A 90 0.12 -0.02 -3.86
N ASP A 91 1.36 -0.49 -3.75
CA ASP A 91 1.81 -1.38 -2.69
C ASP A 91 2.64 -0.62 -1.66
N GLY A 92 2.01 -0.27 -0.54
CA GLY A 92 2.64 0.31 0.64
C GLY A 92 2.78 -0.68 1.80
N THR A 93 2.80 -1.98 1.51
CA THR A 93 2.92 -3.02 2.53
C THR A 93 4.36 -3.18 3.04
N ASP A 94 4.52 -3.69 4.24
CA ASP A 94 5.81 -3.78 4.94
C ASP A 94 6.35 -5.20 5.10
N ASN A 95 5.72 -6.19 4.43
CA ASN A 95 6.15 -7.57 4.51
C ASN A 95 6.38 -8.20 3.13
N PHE A 96 7.37 -9.09 3.06
CA PHE A 96 7.77 -9.71 1.80
C PHE A 96 6.71 -10.64 1.21
N ALA A 97 5.98 -11.40 2.03
CA ALA A 97 4.96 -12.31 1.53
C ALA A 97 3.90 -11.58 0.70
N THR A 98 3.41 -10.44 1.21
CA THR A 98 2.44 -9.62 0.48
C THR A 98 3.05 -8.97 -0.77
N ARG A 99 4.30 -8.48 -0.72
CA ARG A 99 4.96 -7.88 -1.90
C ARG A 99 5.06 -8.84 -3.07
N TYR A 100 5.50 -10.08 -2.82
CA TYR A 100 5.57 -11.11 -3.86
C TYR A 100 4.19 -11.53 -4.35
N LEU A 101 3.21 -11.63 -3.46
CA LEU A 101 1.81 -11.90 -3.83
C LEU A 101 1.25 -10.79 -4.75
N VAL A 102 1.51 -9.53 -4.41
CA VAL A 102 1.10 -8.37 -5.24
C VAL A 102 1.75 -8.40 -6.60
N ASN A 103 3.07 -8.64 -6.67
CA ASN A 103 3.78 -8.80 -7.93
C ASN A 103 3.12 -9.87 -8.81
N ASP A 104 2.96 -11.07 -8.25
CA ASP A 104 2.43 -12.20 -9.01
C ASP A 104 0.98 -11.95 -9.47
N ALA A 105 0.14 -11.36 -8.62
CA ALA A 105 -1.22 -11.01 -8.98
C ALA A 105 -1.28 -9.92 -10.07
N CYS A 106 -0.46 -8.88 -9.97
CA CYS A 106 -0.39 -7.82 -10.98
C CYS A 106 0.12 -8.35 -12.32
N ALA A 107 1.14 -9.23 -12.32
CA ALA A 107 1.62 -9.91 -13.52
C ALA A 107 0.52 -10.75 -14.18
N MET A 108 -0.20 -11.57 -13.40
CA MET A 108 -1.31 -12.39 -13.91
C MET A 108 -2.48 -11.59 -14.47
N LEU A 109 -2.72 -10.38 -13.99
CA LEU A 109 -3.81 -9.51 -14.42
C LEU A 109 -3.38 -8.46 -15.45
N GLY A 110 -2.08 -8.39 -15.80
CA GLY A 110 -1.52 -7.38 -16.70
C GLY A 110 -1.55 -5.96 -16.12
N LEU A 111 -1.65 -5.81 -14.78
CA LEU A 111 -1.74 -4.54 -14.11
C LEU A 111 -0.38 -3.93 -13.82
N PRO A 112 -0.18 -2.63 -14.07
CA PRO A 112 0.94 -1.91 -13.50
C PRO A 112 0.78 -1.76 -12.00
N TYR A 113 1.90 -1.72 -11.26
CA TYR A 113 1.84 -1.33 -9.86
C TYR A 113 3.05 -0.48 -9.45
N VAL A 114 2.80 0.40 -8.49
CA VAL A 114 3.84 1.20 -7.84
C VAL A 114 4.11 0.58 -6.48
N TRP A 115 5.36 0.23 -6.23
CA TRP A 115 5.82 -0.33 -4.98
C TRP A 115 6.61 0.69 -4.19
N GLY A 116 6.32 0.79 -2.90
CA GLY A 116 7.09 1.57 -1.94
C GLY A 116 7.58 0.73 -0.78
N SER A 117 8.76 1.07 -0.26
CA SER A 117 9.31 0.45 0.93
C SER A 117 10.08 1.47 1.75
N VAL A 118 9.97 1.36 3.08
CA VAL A 118 10.73 2.17 4.03
C VAL A 118 11.27 1.28 5.13
N LEU A 119 12.55 1.43 5.43
CA LEU A 119 13.21 0.75 6.56
C LEU A 119 14.18 1.72 7.22
N ALA A 120 14.06 1.96 8.52
CA ALA A 120 14.82 2.95 9.26
C ALA A 120 14.71 4.35 8.60
N GLY A 121 15.81 4.90 8.13
CA GLY A 121 15.89 6.19 7.42
C GLY A 121 15.98 6.09 5.91
N HIS A 122 15.76 4.92 5.33
CA HIS A 122 15.88 4.66 3.89
C HIS A 122 14.51 4.36 3.29
N GLY A 123 14.26 4.89 2.08
CA GLY A 123 13.06 4.62 1.30
C GLY A 123 13.41 4.22 -0.13
N GLN A 124 12.57 3.38 -0.71
CA GLN A 124 12.64 2.96 -2.10
C GLN A 124 11.26 3.05 -2.71
N VAL A 125 11.19 3.43 -3.97
CA VAL A 125 9.98 3.42 -4.78
C VAL A 125 10.33 2.98 -6.19
N SER A 126 9.47 2.17 -6.80
CA SER A 126 9.61 1.74 -8.19
C SER A 126 8.24 1.42 -8.77
N THR A 127 8.20 1.39 -10.10
CA THR A 127 7.03 0.93 -10.85
C THR A 127 7.39 -0.36 -11.57
N PHE A 128 6.48 -1.33 -11.50
CA PHE A 128 6.61 -2.61 -12.17
C PHE A 128 5.39 -2.86 -13.07
N TRP A 129 5.62 -3.45 -14.22
CA TRP A 129 4.59 -3.83 -15.16
C TRP A 129 5.09 -4.99 -16.03
N ALA A 130 4.55 -6.17 -15.82
CA ALA A 130 4.99 -7.38 -16.53
C ALA A 130 4.74 -7.33 -18.04
N GLU A 131 3.59 -6.77 -18.44
CA GLU A 131 3.16 -6.71 -19.84
C GLU A 131 2.75 -5.28 -20.22
N PRO A 132 3.70 -4.32 -20.32
CA PRO A 132 3.37 -2.96 -20.70
C PRO A 132 2.97 -2.90 -22.19
N PRO A 133 2.12 -1.93 -22.58
CA PRO A 133 1.68 -1.78 -23.97
C PRO A 133 2.83 -1.43 -24.93
N VAL A 134 3.94 -0.91 -24.42
CA VAL A 134 5.14 -0.56 -25.19
C VAL A 134 6.39 -0.86 -24.35
N GLY A 135 7.40 -1.44 -24.97
CA GLY A 135 8.68 -1.74 -24.33
C GLY A 135 8.73 -3.14 -23.70
N ALA A 136 9.78 -3.38 -22.94
CA ALA A 136 9.95 -4.63 -22.20
C ALA A 136 9.30 -4.53 -20.82
N GLY A 137 8.62 -5.59 -20.40
CA GLY A 137 8.08 -5.71 -19.05
C GLY A 137 9.19 -5.89 -18.02
N VAL A 138 8.94 -5.44 -16.81
CA VAL A 138 9.81 -5.65 -15.65
C VAL A 138 8.94 -5.97 -14.43
N GLU A 139 9.29 -7.05 -13.76
CA GLU A 139 8.64 -7.48 -12.52
C GLU A 139 9.53 -7.24 -11.30
N TYR A 140 8.92 -7.27 -10.11
CA TYR A 140 9.66 -7.17 -8.84
C TYR A 140 10.70 -8.29 -8.71
N ARG A 141 10.37 -9.49 -9.20
CA ARG A 141 11.26 -10.66 -9.19
C ARG A 141 12.50 -10.49 -10.08
N ASP A 142 12.41 -9.71 -11.16
CA ASP A 142 13.56 -9.42 -12.03
C ASP A 142 14.61 -8.57 -11.32
N VAL A 143 14.19 -7.73 -10.38
CA VAL A 143 15.07 -6.82 -9.65
C VAL A 143 15.54 -7.41 -8.32
N PHE A 144 14.66 -8.06 -7.57
CA PHE A 144 14.93 -8.51 -6.21
C PHE A 144 15.09 -10.04 -6.07
N GLY A 145 14.83 -10.80 -7.15
CA GLY A 145 14.93 -12.26 -7.15
C GLY A 145 13.88 -12.94 -6.26
N ASP A 146 14.26 -14.03 -5.61
CA ASP A 146 13.40 -14.78 -4.71
C ASP A 146 13.21 -14.12 -3.35
N PRO A 147 12.08 -14.40 -2.65
CA PRO A 147 11.86 -13.87 -1.31
C PRO A 147 13.01 -14.24 -0.36
N PRO A 148 13.48 -13.29 0.46
CA PRO A 148 14.49 -13.59 1.46
C PRO A 148 13.95 -14.61 2.48
N PRO A 149 14.83 -15.48 3.04
CA PRO A 149 14.43 -16.37 4.11
C PRO A 149 13.76 -15.63 5.28
N ALA A 150 12.80 -16.28 5.93
CA ALA A 150 12.13 -15.70 7.09
C ALA A 150 13.16 -15.27 8.16
N GLY A 151 13.03 -14.04 8.65
CA GLY A 151 13.93 -13.46 9.66
C GLY A 151 15.26 -12.92 9.11
N ALA A 152 15.51 -12.96 7.81
CA ALA A 152 16.74 -12.44 7.22
C ALA A 152 16.81 -10.88 7.20
N VAL A 153 15.65 -10.24 7.29
CA VAL A 153 15.53 -8.77 7.28
C VAL A 153 14.73 -8.33 8.53
N PRO A 154 15.22 -7.33 9.29
CA PRO A 154 14.49 -6.84 10.45
C PRO A 154 13.14 -6.25 10.04
N SER A 155 12.14 -6.40 10.91
CA SER A 155 10.83 -5.79 10.73
C SER A 155 10.88 -4.26 10.92
N CYS A 156 9.88 -3.55 10.40
CA CYS A 156 9.71 -2.12 10.62
C CYS A 156 9.59 -1.76 12.12
N VAL A 157 9.11 -2.69 12.94
CA VAL A 157 9.01 -2.49 14.41
C VAL A 157 10.39 -2.53 15.05
N GLU A 158 11.26 -3.43 14.61
CA GLU A 158 12.62 -3.59 15.15
C GLU A 158 13.58 -2.49 14.68
N ALA A 159 13.54 -2.16 13.39
CA ALA A 159 14.42 -1.16 12.78
C ALA A 159 13.94 0.28 12.99
N GLY A 160 12.68 0.45 13.32
CA GLY A 160 12.02 1.76 13.32
C GLY A 160 11.71 2.27 11.92
N VAL A 161 10.86 3.28 11.83
CA VAL A 161 10.51 3.94 10.58
C VAL A 161 10.33 5.43 10.84
N LEU A 162 11.05 6.26 10.06
CA LEU A 162 10.93 7.70 10.15
C LEU A 162 9.73 8.19 9.33
N GLY A 163 8.74 8.83 9.98
CA GLY A 163 7.50 9.28 9.34
C GLY A 163 7.72 10.22 8.15
N ALA A 164 8.72 11.10 8.20
CA ALA A 164 9.04 11.98 7.08
C ALA A 164 9.51 11.22 5.82
N VAL A 165 10.20 10.08 5.99
CA VAL A 165 10.59 9.22 4.86
C VAL A 165 9.36 8.53 4.29
N CYS A 166 8.44 8.05 5.13
CA CYS A 166 7.15 7.53 4.66
C CYS A 166 6.39 8.56 3.82
N ALA A 167 6.34 9.81 4.28
CA ALA A 167 5.65 10.90 3.58
C ALA A 167 6.30 11.28 2.24
N SER A 168 7.60 11.03 2.09
CA SER A 168 8.33 11.36 0.85
C SER A 168 8.26 10.26 -0.20
N ILE A 169 8.04 9.01 0.23
CA ILE A 169 7.97 7.83 -0.65
C ILE A 169 6.53 7.51 -1.04
N GLY A 170 5.58 7.60 -0.13
CA GLY A 170 4.14 7.44 -0.39
C GLY A 170 3.53 8.70 -0.95
#